data_44063c130744b54353757575a86257e6
#
_entry.id   44063c130744b54353757575a86257e6
#
_cell.length_a   1.000
_cell.length_b   1.000
_cell.length_c   1.000
_cell.angle_alpha   90.00
_cell.angle_beta   90.00
_cell.angle_gamma   90.00
#
_symmetry.space_group_name_H-M   'P 1'
#
loop_
_entity.id
_entity.type
_entity.pdbx_description
1 polymer ?
#
loop_
_entity_poly.entity_id
_entity_poly.type
_entity_poly.pdbx_seq_one_letter_code
_entity_poly.pdbx_strand_id
1 'polypeptide(L)'
;RSTLFPYTTLFRSLRYFLDPTPEPAAAFAERQRLFGLPRSSWADYRPGLISPGGGVFARGAKSVPVNAAVRQALGLPAGITQLTPNQMIKAILRAPVDLMWNGGIGTWVRATGETDSQVGDRGNDAVRVTADQVRARCVAEGGNLGWTQAARVEYALAGGRINTDSVDNSGGVHSSDYEVNTKILLNAEVARGRMTLAERKDRKSTRLNSSHLR
;
A
#
# COMPACT_ATOMS: atom_id res chain seq x y z
N ARG A 1 14.21 6.08 -13.11
CA ARG A 1 14.14 5.98 -11.64
C ARG A 1 12.81 5.35 -11.28
N SER A 2 12.86 4.13 -10.76
CA SER A 2 11.70 3.26 -10.64
C SER A 2 10.88 3.64 -9.43
N THR A 3 9.63 4.01 -9.62
CA THR A 3 8.66 4.15 -8.53
C THR A 3 7.98 2.79 -8.37
N LEU A 4 8.50 1.96 -7.47
CA LEU A 4 7.84 0.76 -7.01
C LEU A 4 6.71 1.17 -6.06
N PHE A 5 5.47 0.96 -6.44
CA PHE A 5 4.33 1.07 -5.54
C PHE A 5 3.99 -0.32 -5.01
N PRO A 6 4.38 -0.67 -3.79
CA PRO A 6 3.84 -1.86 -3.15
C PRO A 6 2.44 -1.55 -2.63
N TYR A 7 1.43 -1.64 -3.49
CA TYR A 7 0.06 -1.75 -3.00
C TYR A 7 -0.14 -3.16 -2.43
N THR A 8 0.25 -3.32 -1.19
CA THR A 8 -0.16 -4.48 -0.40
C THR A 8 -1.26 -4.04 0.55
N THR A 9 -2.50 -4.06 0.09
CA THR A 9 -3.65 -4.12 1.00
C THR A 9 -3.66 -5.50 1.64
N LEU A 10 -3.00 -5.66 2.78
CA LEU A 10 -2.62 -6.94 3.36
C LEU A 10 -3.76 -7.77 3.91
N PHE A 11 -4.90 -7.19 4.20
CA PHE A 11 -6.03 -7.93 4.77
C PHE A 11 -7.08 -8.40 3.75
N ARG A 12 -7.08 -7.89 2.51
CA ARG A 12 -8.07 -8.26 1.50
C ARG A 12 -7.50 -8.62 0.15
N SER A 13 -6.25 -8.31 -0.15
CA SER A 13 -5.64 -8.69 -1.42
C SER A 13 -4.96 -10.04 -1.27
N LEU A 14 -5.55 -11.06 -1.88
CA LEU A 14 -4.96 -12.39 -2.01
C LEU A 14 -3.76 -12.40 -2.98
N ARG A 15 -3.39 -11.24 -3.53
CA ARG A 15 -2.38 -11.10 -4.59
C ARG A 15 -1.54 -9.86 -4.37
N TYR A 16 -0.29 -9.89 -4.82
CA TYR A 16 0.57 -8.71 -4.95
C TYR A 16 1.03 -8.56 -6.40
N PHE A 17 1.26 -7.32 -6.76
CA PHE A 17 1.69 -6.89 -8.07
C PHE A 17 3.16 -6.48 -8.02
N LEU A 18 3.94 -6.93 -8.98
CA LEU A 18 5.33 -6.57 -9.13
C LEU A 18 5.57 -6.15 -10.58
N ASP A 19 6.14 -4.97 -10.77
CA ASP A 19 6.56 -4.46 -12.06
C ASP A 19 7.91 -3.76 -11.88
N PRO A 20 9.02 -4.45 -12.20
CA PRO A 20 10.36 -3.96 -11.86
C PRO A 20 10.82 -2.76 -12.70
N THR A 21 10.32 -2.62 -13.92
CA THR A 21 10.73 -1.56 -14.85
C THR A 21 9.55 -1.04 -15.66
N PRO A 22 8.48 -0.50 -14.97
CA PRO A 22 7.26 -0.07 -15.64
C PRO A 22 7.54 1.08 -16.61
N GLU A 23 6.85 1.07 -17.76
CA GLU A 23 6.75 2.26 -18.59
C GLU A 23 5.76 3.21 -17.93
N PRO A 24 6.15 4.45 -17.54
CA PRO A 24 5.34 5.29 -16.66
C PRO A 24 3.97 5.66 -17.23
N ALA A 25 3.89 6.02 -18.52
CA ALA A 25 2.63 6.46 -19.13
C ALA A 25 1.64 5.29 -19.28
N ALA A 26 2.10 4.13 -19.77
CA ALA A 26 1.28 2.94 -19.89
C ALA A 26 0.81 2.42 -18.52
N ALA A 27 1.71 2.39 -17.53
CA ALA A 27 1.38 1.99 -16.17
C ALA A 27 0.36 2.93 -15.52
N PHE A 28 0.46 4.24 -15.74
CA PHE A 28 -0.52 5.20 -15.27
C PHE A 28 -1.89 5.01 -15.94
N ALA A 29 -1.92 4.92 -17.26
CA ALA A 29 -3.16 4.72 -18.01
C ALA A 29 -3.89 3.43 -17.59
N GLU A 30 -3.15 2.35 -17.37
CA GLU A 30 -3.74 1.08 -16.91
C GLU A 30 -4.30 1.16 -15.49
N ARG A 31 -3.61 1.85 -14.58
CA ARG A 31 -4.13 2.11 -13.22
C ARG A 31 -5.37 3.00 -13.24
N GLN A 32 -5.41 4.00 -14.12
CA GLN A 32 -6.59 4.84 -14.32
C GLN A 32 -7.77 4.01 -14.86
N ARG A 33 -7.52 3.10 -15.79
CA ARG A 33 -8.54 2.15 -16.27
C ARG A 33 -9.08 1.28 -15.12
N LEU A 34 -8.19 0.70 -14.30
CA LEU A 34 -8.58 -0.12 -13.14
C LEU A 34 -9.40 0.68 -12.12
N PHE A 35 -9.01 1.93 -11.87
CA PHE A 35 -9.73 2.81 -10.95
C PHE A 35 -11.17 3.11 -11.42
N GLY A 36 -11.39 3.16 -12.73
CA GLY A 36 -12.71 3.35 -13.33
C GLY A 36 -13.63 2.12 -13.28
N LEU A 37 -13.11 0.95 -12.96
CA LEU A 37 -13.92 -0.27 -12.85
C LEU A 37 -14.75 -0.28 -11.55
N PRO A 38 -15.99 -0.81 -11.57
CA PRO A 38 -16.84 -0.90 -10.37
C PRO A 38 -16.21 -1.72 -9.24
N ARG A 39 -15.47 -2.75 -9.61
CA ARG A 39 -14.65 -3.59 -8.72
C ARG A 39 -13.41 -3.99 -9.48
N SER A 40 -12.25 -3.74 -8.94
CA SER A 40 -10.99 -4.13 -9.56
C SER A 40 -10.02 -4.69 -8.54
N SER A 41 -9.13 -5.52 -9.03
CA SER A 41 -8.00 -6.09 -8.30
C SER A 41 -6.77 -6.09 -9.20
N TRP A 42 -5.62 -6.46 -8.69
CA TRP A 42 -4.44 -6.66 -9.52
C TRP A 42 -4.60 -7.77 -10.56
N ALA A 43 -5.57 -8.69 -10.39
CA ALA A 43 -5.87 -9.71 -11.38
C ALA A 43 -6.43 -9.14 -12.69
N ASP A 44 -7.01 -7.94 -12.63
CA ASP A 44 -7.60 -7.26 -13.78
C ASP A 44 -6.57 -6.40 -14.55
N TYR A 45 -5.34 -6.32 -14.06
CA TYR A 45 -4.25 -5.63 -14.74
C TYR A 45 -3.84 -6.39 -15.99
N ARG A 46 -3.65 -5.70 -17.12
CA ARG A 46 -3.28 -6.32 -18.40
C ARG A 46 -1.86 -6.88 -18.34
N PRO A 47 -1.68 -8.20 -18.44
CA PRO A 47 -0.34 -8.80 -18.28
C PRO A 47 0.69 -8.29 -19.28
N GLY A 48 0.28 -7.96 -20.51
CA GLY A 48 1.15 -7.45 -21.56
C GLY A 48 1.74 -6.06 -21.29
N LEU A 49 1.26 -5.35 -20.26
CA LEU A 49 1.80 -4.04 -19.83
C LEU A 49 2.80 -4.18 -18.67
N ILE A 50 2.96 -5.38 -18.14
CA ILE A 50 3.90 -5.64 -17.05
C ILE A 50 5.29 -5.90 -17.65
N SER A 51 6.30 -5.25 -17.13
CA SER A 51 7.67 -5.41 -17.62
C SER A 51 8.24 -6.81 -17.36
N PRO A 52 9.25 -7.26 -18.11
CA PRO A 52 9.82 -8.60 -17.99
C PRO A 52 10.27 -8.94 -16.55
N GLY A 53 9.77 -10.04 -16.02
CA GLY A 53 10.02 -10.50 -14.65
C GLY A 53 9.01 -10.01 -13.62
N GLY A 54 8.17 -9.05 -14.00
CA GLY A 54 7.01 -8.66 -13.21
C GLY A 54 5.84 -9.63 -13.35
N GLY A 55 4.79 -9.40 -12.57
CA GLY A 55 3.59 -10.21 -12.60
C GLY A 55 2.66 -9.95 -11.43
N VAL A 56 1.54 -10.69 -11.45
CA VAL A 56 0.56 -10.72 -10.35
C VAL A 56 0.66 -12.10 -9.69
N PHE A 57 1.05 -12.10 -8.42
CA PHE A 57 1.34 -13.33 -7.68
C PHE A 57 0.34 -13.55 -6.56
N ALA A 58 -0.07 -14.80 -6.37
CA ALA A 58 -0.90 -15.16 -5.24
C ALA A 58 -0.10 -15.11 -3.93
N ARG A 59 -0.70 -14.62 -2.86
CA ARG A 59 -0.08 -14.59 -1.53
C ARG A 59 0.22 -15.99 -0.97
N GLY A 60 -0.55 -16.98 -1.38
CA GLY A 60 -0.34 -18.38 -1.04
C GLY A 60 0.61 -19.14 -1.97
N ALA A 61 1.28 -18.48 -2.92
CA ALA A 61 2.27 -19.13 -3.76
C ALA A 61 3.42 -19.71 -2.93
N LYS A 62 3.98 -20.85 -3.34
CA LYS A 62 5.15 -21.43 -2.66
C LYS A 62 6.39 -20.57 -2.84
N SER A 63 6.56 -20.02 -4.04
CA SER A 63 7.67 -19.12 -4.37
C SER A 63 7.30 -18.16 -5.51
N VAL A 64 8.03 -17.08 -5.59
CA VAL A 64 7.95 -16.05 -6.64
C VAL A 64 9.29 -16.01 -7.33
N PRO A 65 9.34 -16.12 -8.66
CA PRO A 65 10.57 -16.05 -9.42
C PRO A 65 11.18 -14.64 -9.33
N VAL A 66 12.50 -14.58 -9.27
CA VAL A 66 13.28 -13.35 -9.19
C VAL A 66 14.32 -13.35 -10.31
N ASN A 67 14.06 -12.59 -11.36
CA ASN A 67 15.00 -12.40 -12.46
C ASN A 67 15.98 -11.24 -12.18
N ALA A 68 16.85 -10.91 -13.15
CA ALA A 68 17.83 -9.83 -13.02
C ALA A 68 17.17 -8.46 -12.78
N ALA A 69 16.10 -8.14 -13.50
CA ALA A 69 15.39 -6.86 -13.36
C ALA A 69 14.75 -6.71 -11.96
N VAL A 70 14.12 -7.76 -11.46
CA VAL A 70 13.57 -7.78 -10.10
C VAL A 70 14.65 -7.65 -9.04
N ARG A 71 15.79 -8.35 -9.21
CA ARG A 71 16.93 -8.20 -8.29
C ARG A 71 17.44 -6.76 -8.27
N GLN A 72 17.61 -6.17 -9.42
CA GLN A 72 18.07 -4.78 -9.54
C GLN A 72 17.09 -3.81 -8.88
N ALA A 73 15.79 -3.93 -9.18
CA ALA A 73 14.75 -3.05 -8.64
C ALA A 73 14.63 -3.14 -7.11
N LEU A 74 14.75 -4.36 -6.56
CA LEU A 74 14.66 -4.60 -5.12
C LEU A 74 16.02 -4.52 -4.40
N GLY A 75 17.12 -4.33 -5.13
CA GLY A 75 18.47 -4.30 -4.58
C GLY A 75 18.85 -5.62 -3.90
N LEU A 76 18.54 -6.75 -4.54
CA LEU A 76 18.80 -8.09 -4.04
C LEU A 76 20.15 -8.63 -4.55
N PRO A 77 20.82 -9.54 -3.78
CA PRO A 77 22.03 -10.21 -4.23
C PRO A 77 21.84 -11.03 -5.52
N ALA A 78 22.90 -11.16 -6.31
CA ALA A 78 22.88 -11.83 -7.62
C ALA A 78 22.40 -13.30 -7.56
N GLY A 79 22.68 -14.02 -6.48
CA GLY A 79 22.29 -15.43 -6.31
C GLY A 79 20.81 -15.69 -5.99
N ILE A 80 20.02 -14.67 -5.75
CA ILE A 80 18.59 -14.83 -5.43
C ILE A 80 17.80 -15.05 -6.73
N THR A 81 17.25 -16.25 -6.91
CA THR A 81 16.43 -16.61 -8.08
C THR A 81 14.95 -16.79 -7.76
N GLN A 82 14.60 -16.92 -6.48
CA GLN A 82 13.22 -17.03 -6.01
C GLN A 82 13.11 -16.58 -4.56
N LEU A 83 11.93 -16.13 -4.16
CA LEU A 83 11.58 -15.74 -2.79
C LEU A 83 10.22 -16.30 -2.42
N THR A 84 10.01 -16.61 -1.14
CA THR A 84 8.66 -16.83 -0.64
C THR A 84 7.87 -15.52 -0.63
N PRO A 85 6.53 -15.54 -0.59
CA PRO A 85 5.71 -14.32 -0.49
C PRO A 85 6.13 -13.38 0.64
N ASN A 86 6.40 -13.89 1.83
CA ASN A 86 6.82 -13.08 2.96
C ASN A 86 8.21 -12.45 2.76
N GLN A 87 9.14 -13.22 2.18
CA GLN A 87 10.45 -12.69 1.81
C GLN A 87 10.35 -11.60 0.73
N MET A 88 9.44 -11.76 -0.23
CA MET A 88 9.19 -10.76 -1.27
C MET A 88 8.65 -9.46 -0.67
N ILE A 89 7.69 -9.52 0.26
CA ILE A 89 7.18 -8.34 0.97
C ILE A 89 8.32 -7.65 1.73
N LYS A 90 9.15 -8.39 2.46
CA LYS A 90 10.34 -7.82 3.13
C LYS A 90 11.32 -7.18 2.14
N ALA A 91 11.53 -7.80 0.98
CA ALA A 91 12.38 -7.24 -0.06
C ALA A 91 11.82 -5.92 -0.64
N ILE A 92 10.50 -5.84 -0.83
CA ILE A 92 9.81 -4.62 -1.27
C ILE A 92 9.96 -3.51 -0.23
N LEU A 93 9.74 -3.79 1.05
CA LEU A 93 9.90 -2.82 2.14
C LEU A 93 11.35 -2.30 2.26
N ARG A 94 12.33 -3.10 1.85
CA ARG A 94 13.76 -2.76 1.86
C ARG A 94 14.28 -2.25 0.51
N ALA A 95 13.42 -2.08 -0.49
CA ALA A 95 13.84 -1.68 -1.82
C ALA A 95 14.48 -0.27 -1.83
N PRO A 96 15.56 -0.04 -2.59
CA PRO A 96 16.22 1.26 -2.68
C PRO A 96 15.47 2.17 -3.67
N VAL A 97 14.33 2.69 -3.24
CA VAL A 97 13.42 3.52 -4.05
C VAL A 97 13.43 4.97 -3.59
N ASP A 98 13.00 5.89 -4.44
CA ASP A 98 12.88 7.28 -4.07
C ASP A 98 11.70 7.52 -3.11
N LEU A 99 10.58 6.81 -3.31
CA LEU A 99 9.38 6.92 -2.48
C LEU A 99 8.82 5.54 -2.13
N MET A 100 8.56 5.32 -0.84
CA MET A 100 7.71 4.26 -0.35
C MET A 100 6.38 4.86 0.11
N TRP A 101 5.29 4.41 -0.53
CA TRP A 101 3.94 4.81 -0.12
C TRP A 101 3.26 3.67 0.64
N ASN A 102 2.85 3.94 1.88
CA ASN A 102 2.07 3.00 2.69
C ASN A 102 0.59 3.39 2.67
N GLY A 103 -0.19 2.75 1.80
CA GLY A 103 -1.60 3.08 1.57
C GLY A 103 -2.61 2.18 2.32
N GLY A 104 -2.15 1.40 3.28
CA GLY A 104 -2.99 0.40 3.94
C GLY A 104 -2.80 0.30 5.45
N ILE A 105 -3.66 -0.51 6.09
CA ILE A 105 -3.62 -0.79 7.52
C ILE A 105 -2.49 -1.80 7.81
N GLY A 106 -1.86 -1.65 8.97
CA GLY A 106 -0.84 -2.53 9.50
C GLY A 106 0.46 -1.81 9.79
N THR A 107 1.20 -2.29 10.81
CA THR A 107 2.50 -1.76 11.20
C THR A 107 3.62 -2.59 10.58
N TRP A 108 4.23 -2.04 9.57
CA TRP A 108 5.20 -2.70 8.69
C TRP A 108 6.65 -2.49 9.12
N VAL A 109 6.90 -1.36 9.80
CA VAL A 109 8.24 -0.97 10.22
C VAL A 109 8.22 -0.61 11.69
N ARG A 110 9.14 -1.21 12.45
CA ARG A 110 9.42 -0.91 13.85
C ARG A 110 10.84 -0.39 14.02
N ALA A 111 11.13 0.21 15.15
CA ALA A 111 12.51 0.56 15.50
C ALA A 111 13.34 -0.71 15.78
N THR A 112 14.65 -0.60 15.66
CA THR A 112 15.59 -1.69 15.97
C THR A 112 15.49 -2.14 17.42
N GLY A 113 15.25 -1.21 18.35
CA GLY A 113 15.08 -1.48 19.77
C GLY A 113 13.72 -2.01 20.21
N GLU A 114 12.75 -2.08 19.31
CA GLU A 114 11.42 -2.61 19.62
C GLU A 114 11.33 -4.11 19.27
N THR A 115 10.46 -4.82 19.96
CA THR A 115 10.09 -6.21 19.65
C THR A 115 8.75 -6.26 18.91
N ASP A 116 8.48 -7.32 18.15
CA ASP A 116 7.20 -7.50 17.46
C ASP A 116 6.01 -7.57 18.43
N SER A 117 6.23 -8.10 19.64
CA SER A 117 5.20 -8.12 20.69
C SER A 117 4.82 -6.73 21.22
N GLN A 118 5.78 -5.80 21.28
CA GLN A 118 5.51 -4.41 21.66
C GLN A 118 4.73 -3.64 20.60
N VAL A 119 4.93 -3.98 19.33
CA VAL A 119 4.14 -3.39 18.22
C VAL A 119 2.67 -3.78 18.30
N GLY A 120 2.37 -5.01 18.74
CA GLY A 120 0.99 -5.49 18.94
C GLY A 120 0.22 -5.86 17.69
N ASP A 121 0.84 -5.79 16.50
CA ASP A 121 0.23 -6.17 15.22
C ASP A 121 0.75 -7.54 14.75
N ARG A 122 0.23 -8.60 15.37
CA ARG A 122 0.66 -9.99 15.10
C ARG A 122 0.50 -10.43 13.65
N GLY A 123 -0.47 -9.87 12.93
CA GLY A 123 -0.72 -10.24 11.54
C GLY A 123 0.44 -9.92 10.59
N ASN A 124 1.30 -8.99 10.97
CA ASN A 124 2.41 -8.51 10.16
C ASN A 124 3.80 -8.90 10.70
N ASP A 125 3.90 -9.62 11.81
CA ASP A 125 5.19 -10.03 12.40
C ASP A 125 6.11 -10.73 11.39
N ALA A 126 5.55 -11.64 10.60
CA ALA A 126 6.32 -12.40 9.61
C ALA A 126 6.91 -11.55 8.46
N VAL A 127 6.40 -10.34 8.26
CA VAL A 127 6.80 -9.46 7.14
C VAL A 127 7.35 -8.12 7.60
N ARG A 128 7.25 -7.79 8.89
CA ARG A 128 7.77 -6.54 9.46
C ARG A 128 9.28 -6.46 9.31
N VAL A 129 9.76 -5.24 9.08
CA VAL A 129 11.18 -4.91 9.00
C VAL A 129 11.53 -3.85 10.06
N THR A 130 12.80 -3.61 10.30
CA THR A 130 13.29 -2.53 11.17
C THR A 130 13.63 -1.28 10.36
N ALA A 131 13.59 -0.12 11.00
CA ALA A 131 13.79 1.18 10.36
C ALA A 131 15.15 1.29 9.64
N ASP A 132 16.22 0.75 10.23
CA ASP A 132 17.57 0.68 9.67
C ASP A 132 17.66 -0.12 8.36
N GLN A 133 16.70 -1.03 8.12
CA GLN A 133 16.64 -1.85 6.91
C GLN A 133 15.94 -1.15 5.74
N VAL A 134 15.21 -0.06 5.99
CA VAL A 134 14.48 0.66 4.94
C VAL A 134 15.44 1.56 4.18
N ARG A 135 15.53 1.36 2.88
CA ARG A 135 16.42 2.08 1.96
C ARG A 135 15.70 3.10 1.06
N ALA A 136 14.39 3.24 1.22
CA ALA A 136 13.65 4.31 0.56
C ALA A 136 14.18 5.68 1.00
N ARG A 137 14.16 6.69 0.12
CA ARG A 137 14.62 8.05 0.44
C ARG A 137 13.54 8.87 1.14
N CYS A 138 12.30 8.61 0.78
CA CYS A 138 11.12 9.25 1.34
C CYS A 138 10.04 8.22 1.61
N VAL A 139 9.32 8.40 2.71
CA VAL A 139 8.16 7.59 3.09
C VAL A 139 6.96 8.50 3.26
N ALA A 140 5.82 8.11 2.70
CA ALA A 140 4.55 8.79 2.89
C ALA A 140 3.45 7.77 3.20
N GLU A 141 2.46 8.15 4.00
CA GLU A 141 1.40 7.27 4.47
C GLU A 141 0.01 7.79 4.09
N GLY A 142 -0.75 6.93 3.42
CA GLY A 142 -2.19 7.09 3.22
C GLY A 142 -3.01 6.22 4.18
N GLY A 143 -2.36 5.59 5.14
CA GLY A 143 -2.93 4.81 6.24
C GLY A 143 -2.45 5.33 7.58
N ASN A 144 -2.83 4.65 8.66
CA ASN A 144 -2.37 4.97 10.00
C ASN A 144 -1.47 3.84 10.53
N LEU A 145 -0.51 4.22 11.38
CA LEU A 145 0.35 3.30 12.11
C LEU A 145 1.15 2.33 11.23
N GLY A 146 1.51 2.70 10.01
CA GLY A 146 2.37 1.88 9.15
C GLY A 146 3.77 1.72 9.71
N TRP A 147 4.19 2.69 10.52
CA TRP A 147 5.44 2.73 11.25
C TRP A 147 5.18 2.99 12.73
N THR A 148 5.98 2.40 13.62
CA THR A 148 5.99 2.84 15.02
C THR A 148 6.57 4.26 15.13
N GLN A 149 6.23 5.00 16.17
CA GLN A 149 6.79 6.34 16.36
C GLN A 149 8.32 6.29 16.57
N ALA A 150 8.80 5.28 17.29
CA ALA A 150 10.24 5.07 17.47
C ALA A 150 10.94 4.79 16.13
N ALA A 151 10.34 4.00 15.24
CA ALA A 151 10.87 3.75 13.91
C ALA A 151 10.94 5.01 13.04
N ARG A 152 9.95 5.91 13.15
CA ARG A 152 9.97 7.20 12.43
C ARG A 152 11.14 8.07 12.87
N VAL A 153 11.35 8.15 14.18
CA VAL A 153 12.48 8.91 14.75
C VAL A 153 13.81 8.31 14.31
N GLU A 154 13.96 6.98 14.41
CA GLU A 154 15.18 6.28 13.99
C GLU A 154 15.49 6.52 12.51
N TYR A 155 14.50 6.35 11.63
CA TYR A 155 14.64 6.56 10.20
C TYR A 155 14.95 8.02 9.84
N ALA A 156 14.32 8.99 10.51
CA ALA A 156 14.56 10.40 10.29
C ALA A 156 15.97 10.81 10.75
N LEU A 157 16.44 10.30 11.88
CA LEU A 157 17.81 10.53 12.38
C LEU A 157 18.87 9.95 11.43
N ALA A 158 18.55 8.86 10.73
CA ALA A 158 19.40 8.29 9.68
C ALA A 158 19.36 9.07 8.35
N GLY A 159 18.63 10.19 8.27
CA GLY A 159 18.53 11.04 7.09
C GLY A 159 17.35 10.73 6.15
N GLY A 160 16.49 9.79 6.51
CA GLY A 160 15.26 9.48 5.77
C GLY A 160 14.21 10.60 5.94
N ARG A 161 13.36 10.77 4.94
CA ARG A 161 12.29 11.77 4.95
C ARG A 161 10.96 11.10 5.24
N ILE A 162 10.36 11.40 6.38
CA ILE A 162 9.10 10.84 6.84
C ILE A 162 8.37 11.86 7.71
N ASN A 163 7.05 11.96 7.56
CA ASN A 163 6.18 12.67 8.49
C ASN A 163 5.55 11.71 9.49
N THR A 164 4.79 12.25 10.43
CA THR A 164 3.86 11.43 11.21
C THR A 164 2.66 11.06 10.34
N ASP A 165 2.04 9.92 10.61
CA ASP A 165 0.82 9.49 9.94
C ASP A 165 -0.34 10.50 10.11
N SER A 166 -0.39 11.21 11.24
CA SER A 166 -1.35 12.28 11.49
C SER A 166 -1.20 13.48 10.54
N VAL A 167 -0.01 13.72 9.98
CA VAL A 167 0.23 14.76 8.97
C VAL A 167 -0.12 14.24 7.58
N ASP A 168 0.42 13.09 7.20
CA ASP A 168 0.23 12.50 5.87
C ASP A 168 -1.22 12.03 5.64
N ASN A 169 -1.88 11.53 6.67
CA ASN A 169 -3.25 11.02 6.64
C ASN A 169 -4.16 11.77 7.63
N SER A 170 -4.03 13.07 7.72
CA SER A 170 -4.70 13.93 8.70
C SER A 170 -6.23 13.83 8.70
N GLY A 171 -6.84 13.53 7.56
CA GLY A 171 -8.28 13.34 7.43
C GLY A 171 -8.72 11.87 7.33
N GLY A 172 -7.79 10.92 7.29
CA GLY A 172 -8.08 9.54 6.87
C GLY A 172 -9.02 8.80 7.81
N VAL A 173 -8.75 8.79 9.10
CA VAL A 173 -9.62 8.15 10.10
C VAL A 173 -10.96 8.88 10.21
N HIS A 174 -10.94 10.20 10.29
CA HIS A 174 -12.16 11.02 10.33
C HIS A 174 -13.04 10.77 9.10
N SER A 175 -12.45 10.80 7.92
CA SER A 175 -13.16 10.53 6.66
C SER A 175 -13.72 9.10 6.63
N SER A 176 -12.98 8.12 7.16
CA SER A 176 -13.41 6.72 7.27
C SER A 176 -14.62 6.57 8.18
N ASP A 177 -14.59 7.18 9.37
CA ASP A 177 -15.69 7.11 10.33
C ASP A 177 -16.95 7.82 9.80
N TYR A 178 -16.80 9.01 9.26
CA TYR A 178 -17.90 9.72 8.61
C TYR A 178 -18.44 8.96 7.39
N GLU A 179 -17.56 8.36 6.60
CA GLU A 179 -17.96 7.58 5.43
C GLU A 179 -18.79 6.37 5.84
N VAL A 180 -18.37 5.62 6.86
CA VAL A 180 -19.08 4.43 7.35
C VAL A 180 -20.45 4.82 7.87
N ASN A 181 -20.53 5.81 8.76
CA ASN A 181 -21.78 6.27 9.32
C ASN A 181 -22.74 6.81 8.26
N THR A 182 -22.21 7.60 7.32
CA THR A 182 -23.00 8.10 6.18
C THR A 182 -23.49 6.96 5.28
N LYS A 183 -22.66 5.94 5.03
CA LYS A 183 -23.08 4.76 4.26
C LYS A 183 -24.19 3.98 4.95
N ILE A 184 -24.12 3.80 6.27
CA ILE A 184 -25.14 3.09 7.04
C ILE A 184 -26.47 3.83 6.90
N LEU A 185 -26.48 5.15 7.16
CA LEU A 185 -27.67 5.98 7.05
C LEU A 185 -28.27 5.96 5.62
N LEU A 186 -27.46 6.25 4.62
CA LEU A 186 -27.93 6.35 3.23
C LEU A 186 -28.35 4.97 2.67
N ASN A 187 -27.73 3.88 3.10
CA ASN A 187 -28.17 2.53 2.71
C ASN A 187 -29.56 2.21 3.28
N ALA A 188 -29.85 2.64 4.50
CA ALA A 188 -31.18 2.47 5.08
C ALA A 188 -32.25 3.24 4.26
N GLU A 189 -31.93 4.43 3.77
CA GLU A 189 -32.86 5.22 2.93
C GLU A 189 -33.06 4.59 1.54
N VAL A 190 -32.00 4.04 0.95
CA VAL A 190 -32.11 3.26 -0.30
C VAL A 190 -32.97 2.02 -0.11
N ALA A 191 -32.76 1.27 0.98
CA ALA A 191 -33.54 0.08 1.28
C ALA A 191 -35.04 0.37 1.51
N ARG A 192 -35.35 1.57 1.99
CA ARG A 192 -36.75 2.06 2.17
C ARG A 192 -37.35 2.66 0.91
N GLY A 193 -36.63 2.67 -0.22
CA GLY A 193 -37.08 3.25 -1.49
C GLY A 193 -37.14 4.78 -1.49
N ARG A 194 -36.60 5.45 -0.48
CA ARG A 194 -36.62 6.93 -0.37
C ARG A 194 -35.44 7.62 -1.06
N MET A 195 -34.51 6.84 -1.60
CA MET A 195 -33.31 7.31 -2.29
C MET A 195 -32.85 6.27 -3.30
N THR A 196 -32.37 6.72 -4.44
CA THR A 196 -31.70 5.87 -5.44
C THR A 196 -30.23 5.67 -5.10
N LEU A 197 -29.62 4.63 -5.68
CA LEU A 197 -28.17 4.41 -5.58
C LEU A 197 -27.35 5.56 -6.21
N ALA A 198 -27.88 6.22 -7.25
CA ALA A 198 -27.23 7.36 -7.89
C ALA A 198 -27.20 8.57 -6.95
N GLU A 199 -28.34 8.94 -6.37
CA GLU A 199 -28.43 10.02 -5.37
C GLU A 199 -27.57 9.74 -4.14
N ARG A 200 -27.48 8.49 -3.70
CA ARG A 200 -26.60 8.09 -2.61
C ARG A 200 -25.12 8.37 -2.94
N LYS A 201 -24.68 8.05 -4.17
CA LYS A 201 -23.29 8.29 -4.61
C LYS A 201 -22.98 9.77 -4.65
N ASP A 202 -23.87 10.58 -5.17
CA ASP A 202 -23.72 12.03 -5.28
C ASP A 202 -23.61 12.70 -3.89
N ARG A 203 -24.53 12.41 -2.97
CA ARG A 203 -24.49 12.93 -1.60
C ARG A 203 -23.24 12.55 -0.82
N LYS A 204 -22.71 11.35 -1.06
CA LYS A 204 -21.43 10.90 -0.48
C LYS A 204 -20.27 11.77 -0.96
N SER A 205 -20.18 12.02 -2.27
CA SER A 205 -19.12 12.83 -2.89
C SER A 205 -19.14 14.26 -2.39
N THR A 206 -20.31 14.89 -2.33
CA THR A 206 -20.48 16.28 -1.94
C THR A 206 -20.08 16.53 -0.48
N ARG A 207 -20.39 15.61 0.45
CA ARG A 207 -20.00 15.75 1.86
C ARG A 207 -18.50 15.51 2.11
N LEU A 208 -17.88 14.56 1.43
CA LEU A 208 -16.43 14.33 1.55
C LEU A 208 -15.64 15.55 1.03
N ASN A 209 -16.08 16.16 -0.06
CA ASN A 209 -15.43 17.37 -0.59
C ASN A 209 -15.61 18.60 0.32
N SER A 210 -16.72 18.72 1.04
CA SER A 210 -16.96 19.86 1.94
C SER A 210 -16.19 19.79 3.25
N SER A 211 -15.73 18.61 3.68
CA SER A 211 -14.90 18.45 4.87
C SER A 211 -13.44 18.84 4.67
N HIS A 212 -12.96 18.95 3.41
CA HIS A 212 -11.62 19.41 3.08
C HIS A 212 -11.50 20.95 2.91
N LEU A 213 -12.60 21.70 3.03
CA LEU A 213 -12.65 23.14 2.82
C LEU A 213 -12.88 23.97 4.10
N ARG A 214 -12.70 23.37 5.30
CA ARG A 214 -12.82 24.10 6.57
C ARG A 214 -11.60 23.85 7.46
#